data_697b97a02ec3a413d50f8509dea2c6b8
#
_entry.id   697b97a02ec3a413d50f8509dea2c6b8
#
_cell.length_a   1.000
_cell.length_b   1.000
_cell.length_c   1.000
_cell.angle_alpha   90.00
_cell.angle_beta   90.00
_cell.angle_gamma   90.00
#
_symmetry.space_group_name_H-M   'P 1'
#
loop_
_entity.id
_entity.type
_entity.pdbx_description
1 polymer ?
#
loop_
_entity_poly.entity_id
_entity_poly.type
_entity_poly.pdbx_seq_one_letter_code
_entity_poly.pdbx_strand_id
1 'polypeptide(L)'
;CLLSRGLGDVYKRQNLNYMKEISDYWVSKFDWKKHEDKINKFSNFKTNVDGIEMHFIQEKGSGSNSQPLLITHGWPGSIFESLHIINKLAHPEKFGGKVEDAFDVIVPSLPGFGFSGKPSRPIGPRKMAEILNKLMTNNLGYKSYIAHGGDWGGTISNWIAYDHSKSCRGIHINFLSMRLPEGPQNKDEEKWDKEFTKGQEMEEGYRTQQSTKPQTLSYAMMDSPVGIAAWIIEKMYSWSDLENNDIESVYSKDTLLANIMLYVLTKTFNTASWIYYGRREEGGRFFPKDFKQIEVPTAIAIFPAEMSLWPPRSYLDRMFNVKQVTEMKKGGHFAALEQPDLLIKDIVRFSSILK
;
A
#
# COMPACT_ATOMS: atom_id res chain seq x y z
N CYS A 1 -12.82 10.53 19.77
CA CYS A 1 -14.22 10.32 20.04
C CYS A 1 -14.72 8.93 19.61
N LEU A 2 -14.49 7.93 20.47
CA LEU A 2 -14.95 6.55 20.26
C LEU A 2 -16.49 6.42 20.32
N LEU A 3 -17.18 7.36 20.97
CA LEU A 3 -18.63 7.37 21.12
C LEU A 3 -19.40 7.79 19.86
N SER A 4 -18.80 8.57 18.97
CA SER A 4 -19.44 9.01 17.74
C SER A 4 -19.32 8.00 16.58
N ARG A 5 -18.56 6.93 16.73
CA ARG A 5 -18.41 5.86 15.75
C ARG A 5 -19.26 4.62 16.04
N GLY A 6 -20.45 4.81 16.63
CA GLY A 6 -21.39 3.71 16.83
C GLY A 6 -20.91 2.65 17.83
N LEU A 7 -20.62 3.07 19.08
CA LEU A 7 -20.16 2.19 20.17
C LEU A 7 -21.10 1.03 20.55
N GLY A 8 -22.30 0.98 19.98
CA GLY A 8 -23.10 -0.24 20.02
C GLY A 8 -22.40 -1.44 19.37
N ASP A 9 -21.28 -1.21 18.67
CA ASP A 9 -20.57 -2.17 17.86
C ASP A 9 -19.11 -2.41 18.23
N VAL A 10 -18.61 -2.03 19.39
CA VAL A 10 -17.24 -2.37 19.85
C VAL A 10 -16.98 -3.88 19.83
N TYR A 11 -18.04 -4.70 20.01
CA TYR A 11 -18.00 -6.15 19.84
C TYR A 11 -18.31 -6.62 18.41
N LYS A 12 -18.59 -5.69 17.48
CA LYS A 12 -19.20 -5.99 16.18
C LYS A 12 -18.61 -5.12 15.08
N ARG A 13 -17.27 -4.99 15.00
CA ARG A 13 -16.62 -4.26 13.91
C ARG A 13 -16.98 -4.82 12.53
N GLN A 14 -17.43 -6.10 12.50
CA GLN A 14 -18.13 -6.66 11.35
C GLN A 14 -19.61 -6.84 11.69
N ASN A 15 -20.45 -6.00 11.09
CA ASN A 15 -21.90 -6.13 11.20
C ASN A 15 -22.33 -7.46 10.56
N LEU A 16 -22.93 -8.37 11.37
CA LEU A 16 -23.36 -9.69 10.89
C LEU A 16 -24.33 -9.59 9.70
N ASN A 17 -25.22 -8.58 9.70
CA ASN A 17 -26.17 -8.40 8.60
C ASN A 17 -25.45 -7.98 7.32
N TYR A 18 -24.46 -7.10 7.43
CA TYR A 18 -23.64 -6.72 6.27
C TYR A 18 -22.83 -7.92 5.73
N MET A 19 -22.27 -8.74 6.62
CA MET A 19 -21.55 -9.95 6.18
C MET A 19 -22.47 -10.97 5.51
N LYS A 20 -23.71 -11.12 5.95
CA LYS A 20 -24.71 -11.94 5.25
C LYS A 20 -25.06 -11.33 3.89
N GLU A 21 -25.34 -10.05 3.84
CA GLU A 21 -25.68 -9.33 2.61
C GLU A 21 -24.58 -9.43 1.55
N ILE A 22 -23.31 -9.17 1.93
CA ILE A 22 -22.19 -9.27 0.98
C ILE A 22 -21.92 -10.70 0.55
N SER A 23 -22.15 -11.69 1.43
CA SER A 23 -22.02 -13.12 1.09
C SER A 23 -23.10 -13.55 0.10
N ASP A 24 -24.35 -13.12 0.30
CA ASP A 24 -25.45 -13.39 -0.63
C ASP A 24 -25.19 -12.72 -1.98
N TYR A 25 -24.71 -11.48 -1.96
CA TYR A 25 -24.29 -10.77 -3.18
C TYR A 25 -23.16 -11.50 -3.91
N TRP A 26 -22.15 -11.98 -3.16
CA TRP A 26 -21.00 -12.71 -3.71
C TRP A 26 -21.42 -13.96 -4.48
N VAL A 27 -22.34 -14.74 -3.91
CA VAL A 27 -22.83 -15.98 -4.54
C VAL A 27 -23.79 -15.72 -5.69
N SER A 28 -24.64 -14.68 -5.59
CA SER A 28 -25.78 -14.50 -6.51
C SER A 28 -25.56 -13.48 -7.63
N LYS A 29 -24.66 -12.51 -7.43
CA LYS A 29 -24.53 -11.34 -8.33
C LYS A 29 -23.11 -11.02 -8.74
N PHE A 30 -22.11 -11.30 -7.90
CA PHE A 30 -20.73 -10.97 -8.18
C PHE A 30 -20.18 -11.82 -9.35
N ASP A 31 -19.58 -11.16 -10.32
CA ASP A 31 -19.01 -11.80 -11.49
C ASP A 31 -17.50 -11.50 -11.56
N TRP A 32 -16.70 -12.47 -11.10
CA TRP A 32 -15.25 -12.37 -11.15
C TRP A 32 -14.70 -12.10 -12.56
N LYS A 33 -15.34 -12.68 -13.59
CA LYS A 33 -14.86 -12.52 -14.98
C LYS A 33 -14.78 -11.06 -15.41
N LYS A 34 -15.71 -10.22 -14.97
CA LYS A 34 -15.67 -8.77 -15.24
C LYS A 34 -14.42 -8.09 -14.65
N HIS A 35 -13.97 -8.56 -13.50
CA HIS A 35 -12.79 -7.98 -12.80
C HIS A 35 -11.49 -8.55 -13.35
N GLU A 36 -11.47 -9.83 -13.69
CA GLU A 36 -10.38 -10.46 -14.43
C GLU A 36 -10.16 -9.75 -15.76
N ASP A 37 -11.23 -9.48 -16.52
CA ASP A 37 -11.15 -8.74 -17.78
C ASP A 37 -10.63 -7.31 -17.62
N LYS A 38 -10.90 -6.64 -16.48
CA LYS A 38 -10.30 -5.33 -16.16
C LYS A 38 -8.79 -5.44 -15.97
N ILE A 39 -8.31 -6.45 -15.24
CA ILE A 39 -6.88 -6.70 -15.05
C ILE A 39 -6.22 -7.04 -16.39
N ASN A 40 -6.86 -7.89 -17.18
CA ASN A 40 -6.35 -8.37 -18.48
C ASN A 40 -6.34 -7.30 -19.58
N LYS A 41 -6.94 -6.11 -19.35
CA LYS A 41 -6.79 -4.95 -20.26
C LYS A 41 -5.40 -4.34 -20.19
N PHE A 42 -4.66 -4.57 -19.11
CA PHE A 42 -3.29 -4.12 -18.97
C PHE A 42 -2.30 -5.19 -19.43
N SER A 43 -1.10 -4.77 -19.77
CA SER A 43 0.00 -5.67 -20.09
C SER A 43 0.54 -6.31 -18.81
N ASN A 44 0.19 -7.56 -18.57
CA ASN A 44 0.60 -8.36 -17.43
C ASN A 44 1.84 -9.20 -17.78
N PHE A 45 2.85 -9.18 -16.95
CA PHE A 45 4.10 -9.90 -17.16
C PHE A 45 4.50 -10.70 -15.93
N LYS A 46 5.35 -11.71 -16.18
CA LYS A 46 6.03 -12.47 -15.13
C LYS A 46 7.52 -12.57 -15.44
N THR A 47 8.36 -12.46 -14.43
CA THR A 47 9.80 -12.65 -14.55
C THR A 47 10.36 -13.21 -13.24
N ASN A 48 11.49 -13.93 -13.32
CA ASN A 48 12.14 -14.42 -12.10
C ASN A 48 13.07 -13.35 -11.53
N VAL A 49 12.92 -13.08 -10.24
CA VAL A 49 13.80 -12.20 -9.47
C VAL A 49 14.22 -12.94 -8.19
N ASP A 50 15.48 -13.27 -8.05
CA ASP A 50 16.03 -14.00 -6.89
C ASP A 50 15.26 -15.32 -6.56
N GLY A 51 14.82 -16.05 -7.58
CA GLY A 51 14.10 -17.32 -7.41
C GLY A 51 12.60 -17.15 -7.16
N ILE A 52 12.07 -15.94 -7.12
CA ILE A 52 10.64 -15.66 -7.01
C ILE A 52 10.10 -15.22 -8.37
N GLU A 53 9.05 -15.89 -8.86
CA GLU A 53 8.32 -15.46 -10.05
C GLU A 53 7.51 -14.20 -9.71
N MET A 54 8.00 -13.04 -10.14
CA MET A 54 7.34 -11.76 -9.92
C MET A 54 6.34 -11.46 -11.02
N HIS A 55 5.09 -11.24 -10.65
CA HIS A 55 4.07 -10.68 -11.51
C HIS A 55 4.08 -9.16 -11.40
N PHE A 56 3.89 -8.48 -12.53
CA PHE A 56 3.69 -7.03 -12.59
C PHE A 56 2.88 -6.60 -13.80
N ILE A 57 2.14 -5.51 -13.64
CA ILE A 57 1.57 -4.76 -14.75
C ILE A 57 2.62 -3.74 -15.19
N GLN A 58 2.83 -3.61 -16.50
CA GLN A 58 3.65 -2.56 -17.09
C GLN A 58 2.86 -1.83 -18.16
N GLU A 59 2.67 -0.52 -17.97
CA GLU A 59 2.07 0.36 -18.96
C GLU A 59 3.08 1.42 -19.36
N LYS A 60 3.44 1.45 -20.64
CA LYS A 60 4.38 2.43 -21.17
C LYS A 60 3.72 3.78 -21.31
N GLY A 61 4.42 4.82 -20.86
CA GLY A 61 3.94 6.18 -20.98
C GLY A 61 3.91 6.68 -22.43
N SER A 62 2.96 7.55 -22.75
CA SER A 62 2.81 8.17 -24.08
C SER A 62 3.95 9.10 -24.47
N GLY A 63 4.66 9.65 -23.49
CA GLY A 63 5.77 10.59 -23.72
C GLY A 63 7.05 9.90 -24.14
N SER A 64 7.82 10.50 -25.02
CA SER A 64 9.14 9.99 -25.45
C SER A 64 10.16 9.85 -24.31
N ASN A 65 9.96 10.63 -23.23
CA ASN A 65 10.83 10.67 -22.05
C ASN A 65 10.05 10.35 -20.77
N SER A 66 9.08 9.43 -20.83
CA SER A 66 8.30 9.03 -19.67
C SER A 66 9.18 8.51 -18.53
N GLN A 67 8.96 9.04 -17.33
CA GLN A 67 9.74 8.64 -16.15
C GLN A 67 9.24 7.29 -15.62
N PRO A 68 10.13 6.34 -15.27
CA PRO A 68 9.71 5.09 -14.66
C PRO A 68 9.14 5.35 -13.26
N LEU A 69 7.94 4.82 -13.00
CA LEU A 69 7.24 4.91 -11.72
C LEU A 69 6.87 3.52 -11.24
N LEU A 70 7.47 3.11 -10.13
CA LEU A 70 7.10 1.91 -9.40
C LEU A 70 5.99 2.24 -8.41
N ILE A 71 4.82 1.60 -8.54
CA ILE A 71 3.69 1.76 -7.61
C ILE A 71 3.51 0.47 -6.83
N THR A 72 3.63 0.56 -5.51
CA THR A 72 3.63 -0.59 -4.62
C THR A 72 2.44 -0.55 -3.68
N HIS A 73 1.62 -1.61 -3.71
CA HIS A 73 0.49 -1.79 -2.80
C HIS A 73 0.93 -2.31 -1.42
N GLY A 74 -0.02 -2.50 -0.52
CA GLY A 74 0.21 -3.09 0.79
C GLY A 74 -0.77 -4.21 1.15
N TRP A 75 -0.99 -4.41 2.45
CA TRP A 75 -1.95 -5.36 3.00
C TRP A 75 -3.07 -4.56 3.71
N PRO A 76 -4.36 -4.89 3.50
CA PRO A 76 -4.90 -6.05 2.78
C PRO A 76 -5.23 -5.77 1.30
N GLY A 77 -4.47 -4.90 0.68
CA GLY A 77 -4.66 -4.50 -0.71
C GLY A 77 -3.97 -5.44 -1.71
N SER A 78 -3.94 -5.00 -2.95
CA SER A 78 -3.34 -5.70 -4.08
C SER A 78 -3.10 -4.74 -5.25
N ILE A 79 -2.65 -5.25 -6.40
CA ILE A 79 -2.58 -4.47 -7.64
C ILE A 79 -3.92 -3.82 -8.00
N PHE A 80 -5.03 -4.35 -7.49
CA PHE A 80 -6.38 -3.87 -7.77
C PHE A 80 -6.57 -2.41 -7.34
N GLU A 81 -5.88 -1.98 -6.29
CA GLU A 81 -5.90 -0.58 -5.83
C GLU A 81 -5.44 0.40 -6.91
N SER A 82 -4.46 -0.01 -7.72
CA SER A 82 -3.81 0.89 -8.68
C SER A 82 -4.46 0.89 -10.06
N LEU A 83 -5.37 -0.03 -10.39
CA LEU A 83 -5.94 -0.15 -11.75
C LEU A 83 -6.57 1.14 -12.26
N HIS A 84 -7.14 1.96 -11.35
CA HIS A 84 -7.80 3.22 -11.70
C HIS A 84 -6.83 4.36 -12.04
N ILE A 85 -5.58 4.26 -11.60
CA ILE A 85 -4.58 5.34 -11.77
C ILE A 85 -3.56 5.03 -12.87
N ILE A 86 -3.36 3.76 -13.26
CA ILE A 86 -2.34 3.34 -14.24
C ILE A 86 -2.45 4.15 -15.53
N ASN A 87 -3.61 4.09 -16.20
CA ASN A 87 -3.77 4.76 -17.50
C ASN A 87 -3.72 6.28 -17.39
N LYS A 88 -4.19 6.85 -16.28
CA LYS A 88 -4.15 8.30 -16.05
C LYS A 88 -2.71 8.80 -15.85
N LEU A 89 -1.84 7.97 -15.29
CA LEU A 89 -0.41 8.27 -15.14
C LEU A 89 0.39 7.97 -16.40
N ALA A 90 0.06 6.90 -17.13
CA ALA A 90 0.77 6.53 -18.36
C ALA A 90 0.35 7.39 -19.58
N HIS A 91 -0.91 7.75 -19.65
CA HIS A 91 -1.50 8.46 -20.79
C HIS A 91 -2.29 9.70 -20.34
N PRO A 92 -1.66 10.64 -19.62
CA PRO A 92 -2.36 11.78 -19.01
C PRO A 92 -3.12 12.63 -20.05
N GLU A 93 -2.64 12.73 -21.28
CA GLU A 93 -3.29 13.48 -22.37
C GLU A 93 -4.70 12.97 -22.71
N LYS A 94 -4.99 11.69 -22.46
CA LYS A 94 -6.32 11.11 -22.67
C LYS A 94 -7.31 11.50 -21.55
N PHE A 95 -6.79 12.10 -20.46
CA PHE A 95 -7.56 12.48 -19.28
C PHE A 95 -7.43 13.98 -18.93
N GLY A 96 -7.02 14.82 -19.92
CA GLY A 96 -6.91 16.26 -19.75
C GLY A 96 -5.58 16.75 -19.14
N GLY A 97 -4.61 15.86 -18.95
CA GLY A 97 -3.25 16.17 -18.54
C GLY A 97 -2.33 16.44 -19.75
N LYS A 98 -1.03 16.51 -19.49
CA LYS A 98 0.00 16.77 -20.50
C LYS A 98 0.82 15.50 -20.76
N VAL A 99 1.18 15.26 -22.02
CA VAL A 99 2.00 14.09 -22.41
C VAL A 99 3.39 14.10 -21.74
N GLU A 100 3.92 15.28 -21.41
CA GLU A 100 5.20 15.46 -20.72
C GLU A 100 5.18 14.97 -19.28
N ASP A 101 4.00 14.77 -18.71
CA ASP A 101 3.78 14.26 -17.35
C ASP A 101 3.54 12.74 -17.32
N ALA A 102 3.66 12.06 -18.47
CA ALA A 102 3.49 10.62 -18.59
C ALA A 102 4.58 9.84 -17.86
N PHE A 103 4.19 8.70 -17.27
CA PHE A 103 5.08 7.76 -16.64
C PHE A 103 5.09 6.40 -17.35
N ASP A 104 6.24 5.73 -17.35
CA ASP A 104 6.28 4.27 -17.50
C ASP A 104 5.84 3.68 -16.16
N VAL A 105 4.63 3.16 -16.07
CA VAL A 105 4.03 2.70 -14.81
C VAL A 105 4.27 1.21 -14.62
N ILE A 106 4.86 0.83 -13.49
CA ILE A 106 5.10 -0.55 -13.09
C ILE A 106 4.39 -0.83 -11.78
N VAL A 107 3.45 -1.80 -11.78
CA VAL A 107 2.66 -2.18 -10.62
C VAL A 107 2.85 -3.67 -10.34
N PRO A 108 3.79 -4.07 -9.47
CA PRO A 108 3.99 -5.46 -9.12
C PRO A 108 2.93 -5.96 -8.15
N SER A 109 2.57 -7.25 -8.24
CA SER A 109 2.10 -7.99 -7.06
C SER A 109 3.31 -8.22 -6.16
N LEU A 110 3.22 -7.86 -4.89
CA LEU A 110 4.32 -8.11 -3.94
C LEU A 110 4.63 -9.60 -3.82
N PRO A 111 5.86 -9.99 -3.49
CA PRO A 111 6.21 -11.39 -3.21
C PRO A 111 5.23 -12.02 -2.20
N GLY A 112 4.62 -13.14 -2.56
CA GLY A 112 3.63 -13.81 -1.73
C GLY A 112 2.21 -13.24 -1.80
N PHE A 113 1.96 -12.22 -2.62
CA PHE A 113 0.65 -11.63 -2.86
C PHE A 113 0.18 -11.90 -4.29
N GLY A 114 -1.13 -12.03 -4.46
CA GLY A 114 -1.79 -12.07 -5.75
C GLY A 114 -1.12 -13.04 -6.73
N PHE A 115 -0.69 -12.54 -7.88
CA PHE A 115 -0.16 -13.36 -8.96
C PHE A 115 1.35 -13.61 -8.90
N SER A 116 2.06 -13.03 -7.92
CA SER A 116 3.48 -13.30 -7.69
C SER A 116 3.72 -14.63 -6.98
N GLY A 117 4.89 -15.19 -7.18
CA GLY A 117 5.37 -16.42 -6.53
C GLY A 117 5.41 -16.26 -5.01
N LYS A 118 5.23 -17.38 -4.32
CA LYS A 118 5.26 -17.46 -2.87
C LYS A 118 6.69 -17.69 -2.41
N PRO A 119 7.26 -16.83 -1.54
CA PRO A 119 8.56 -17.09 -0.95
C PRO A 119 8.56 -18.43 -0.16
N SER A 120 9.68 -19.11 -0.11
CA SER A 120 9.82 -20.36 0.65
C SER A 120 9.82 -20.15 2.18
N ARG A 121 10.04 -18.90 2.61
CA ARG A 121 9.99 -18.46 4.02
C ARG A 121 9.51 -17.00 4.08
N PRO A 122 9.05 -16.54 5.24
CA PRO A 122 8.72 -15.14 5.45
C PRO A 122 9.88 -14.21 5.07
N ILE A 123 9.57 -13.14 4.32
CA ILE A 123 10.48 -12.05 4.00
C ILE A 123 9.81 -10.74 4.38
N GLY A 124 10.61 -9.78 4.83
CA GLY A 124 10.11 -8.47 5.24
C GLY A 124 10.21 -7.42 4.15
N PRO A 125 9.78 -6.19 4.47
CA PRO A 125 9.73 -5.10 3.49
C PRO A 125 11.10 -4.68 2.95
N ARG A 126 12.19 -4.83 3.73
CA ARG A 126 13.54 -4.52 3.26
C ARG A 126 14.00 -5.49 2.18
N LYS A 127 13.77 -6.80 2.37
CA LYS A 127 14.06 -7.79 1.33
C LYS A 127 13.14 -7.62 0.12
N MET A 128 11.88 -7.26 0.31
CA MET A 128 11.00 -6.93 -0.82
C MET A 128 11.48 -5.70 -1.59
N ALA A 129 12.00 -4.68 -0.92
CA ALA A 129 12.62 -3.51 -1.57
C ALA A 129 13.80 -3.90 -2.46
N GLU A 130 14.69 -4.80 -2.00
CA GLU A 130 15.79 -5.35 -2.80
C GLU A 130 15.27 -6.06 -4.06
N ILE A 131 14.25 -6.93 -3.92
CA ILE A 131 13.65 -7.67 -5.03
C ILE A 131 13.03 -6.70 -6.05
N LEU A 132 12.28 -5.70 -5.60
CA LEU A 132 11.65 -4.72 -6.49
C LEU A 132 12.70 -3.81 -7.16
N ASN A 133 13.75 -3.43 -6.45
CA ASN A 133 14.85 -2.71 -7.08
C ASN A 133 15.52 -3.54 -8.20
N LYS A 134 15.75 -4.84 -7.98
CA LYS A 134 16.27 -5.75 -9.01
C LYS A 134 15.30 -5.91 -10.18
N LEU A 135 13.99 -6.01 -9.90
CA LEU A 135 12.97 -6.00 -10.94
C LEU A 135 13.12 -4.76 -11.83
N MET A 136 13.17 -3.57 -11.23
CA MET A 136 13.29 -2.32 -11.99
C MET A 136 14.61 -2.20 -12.74
N THR A 137 15.74 -2.52 -12.10
CA THR A 137 17.08 -2.26 -12.66
C THR A 137 17.60 -3.39 -13.53
N ASN A 138 17.53 -4.63 -13.06
CA ASN A 138 18.15 -5.78 -13.74
C ASN A 138 17.20 -6.40 -14.78
N ASN A 139 15.93 -6.57 -14.43
CA ASN A 139 14.98 -7.24 -15.32
C ASN A 139 14.36 -6.27 -16.34
N LEU A 140 13.99 -5.06 -15.92
CA LEU A 140 13.36 -4.05 -16.79
C LEU A 140 14.35 -3.04 -17.38
N GLY A 141 15.61 -3.01 -16.89
CA GLY A 141 16.68 -2.18 -17.43
C GLY A 141 16.58 -0.68 -17.14
N TYR A 142 15.73 -0.25 -16.20
CA TYR A 142 15.65 1.14 -15.81
C TYR A 142 16.86 1.56 -14.98
N LYS A 143 17.63 2.55 -15.42
CA LYS A 143 18.78 3.08 -14.67
C LYS A 143 18.37 3.75 -13.36
N SER A 144 17.22 4.40 -13.37
CA SER A 144 16.63 5.06 -12.20
C SER A 144 15.11 5.16 -12.33
N TYR A 145 14.41 5.27 -11.19
CA TYR A 145 12.96 5.33 -11.14
C TYR A 145 12.47 6.12 -9.91
N ILE A 146 11.20 6.51 -9.93
CA ILE A 146 10.47 7.05 -8.78
C ILE A 146 9.70 5.89 -8.14
N ALA A 147 9.71 5.78 -6.81
CA ALA A 147 8.88 4.80 -6.09
C ALA A 147 7.73 5.49 -5.37
N HIS A 148 6.53 4.93 -5.53
CA HIS A 148 5.34 5.35 -4.80
C HIS A 148 4.73 4.17 -4.05
N GLY A 149 4.21 4.45 -2.84
CA GLY A 149 3.43 3.47 -2.09
C GLY A 149 2.76 4.01 -0.84
N GLY A 150 1.64 3.39 -0.51
CA GLY A 150 0.98 3.44 0.80
C GLY A 150 1.23 2.16 1.57
N ASP A 151 0.81 2.08 2.82
CA ASP A 151 0.93 0.88 3.67
C ASP A 151 2.34 0.23 3.61
N TRP A 152 2.42 -1.07 3.28
CA TRP A 152 3.70 -1.74 3.06
C TRP A 152 4.46 -1.17 1.87
N GLY A 153 3.75 -0.68 0.84
CA GLY A 153 4.39 0.00 -0.28
C GLY A 153 5.14 1.27 0.15
N GLY A 154 4.61 2.03 1.11
CA GLY A 154 5.31 3.16 1.71
C GLY A 154 6.56 2.73 2.48
N THR A 155 6.44 1.66 3.28
CA THR A 155 7.59 1.08 4.00
C THR A 155 8.67 0.55 3.04
N ILE A 156 8.26 -0.13 1.98
CA ILE A 156 9.16 -0.64 0.92
C ILE A 156 9.84 0.53 0.21
N SER A 157 9.11 1.59 -0.13
CA SER A 157 9.68 2.81 -0.75
C SER A 157 10.75 3.46 0.13
N ASN A 158 10.55 3.47 1.45
CA ASN A 158 11.57 3.95 2.39
C ASN A 158 12.85 3.11 2.34
N TRP A 159 12.73 1.78 2.28
CA TRP A 159 13.89 0.89 2.14
C TRP A 159 14.56 0.99 0.77
N ILE A 160 13.78 1.20 -0.31
CA ILE A 160 14.35 1.47 -1.63
C ILE A 160 15.19 2.75 -1.58
N ALA A 161 14.68 3.82 -1.00
CA ALA A 161 15.40 5.08 -0.90
C ALA A 161 16.66 4.98 -0.02
N TYR A 162 16.59 4.19 1.06
CA TYR A 162 17.70 4.00 1.98
C TYR A 162 18.81 3.10 1.42
N ASP A 163 18.46 1.91 0.93
CA ASP A 163 19.44 0.90 0.50
C ASP A 163 19.84 1.02 -0.99
N HIS A 164 18.98 1.65 -1.82
CA HIS A 164 19.12 1.70 -3.28
C HIS A 164 19.04 3.12 -3.86
N SER A 165 19.55 4.10 -3.11
CA SER A 165 19.51 5.53 -3.48
C SER A 165 20.09 5.84 -4.86
N LYS A 166 21.04 5.03 -5.36
CA LYS A 166 21.65 5.22 -6.70
C LYS A 166 20.66 5.04 -7.86
N SER A 167 19.66 4.18 -7.67
CA SER A 167 18.61 3.91 -8.65
C SER A 167 17.27 4.56 -8.30
N CYS A 168 17.10 5.08 -7.09
CA CYS A 168 15.90 5.76 -6.64
C CYS A 168 16.03 7.27 -6.80
N ARG A 169 15.30 7.87 -7.75
CA ARG A 169 15.31 9.34 -7.98
C ARG A 169 14.51 10.13 -6.97
N GLY A 170 13.50 9.50 -6.39
CA GLY A 170 12.59 10.10 -5.43
C GLY A 170 11.59 9.09 -4.92
N ILE A 171 11.05 9.32 -3.73
CA ILE A 171 9.94 8.54 -3.19
C ILE A 171 8.75 9.45 -2.92
N HIS A 172 7.55 8.94 -3.23
CA HIS A 172 6.27 9.54 -2.88
C HIS A 172 5.53 8.59 -1.95
N ILE A 173 5.21 8.99 -0.75
CA ILE A 173 4.58 8.13 0.24
C ILE A 173 3.31 8.78 0.83
N ASN A 174 2.27 7.98 1.04
CA ASN A 174 1.07 8.39 1.76
C ASN A 174 0.85 7.60 3.06
N PHE A 175 1.87 6.89 3.52
CA PHE A 175 1.87 6.17 4.79
C PHE A 175 3.29 6.06 5.35
N LEU A 176 3.43 6.19 6.67
CA LEU A 176 4.70 6.04 7.36
C LEU A 176 4.57 5.16 8.60
N SER A 177 5.25 4.03 8.60
CA SER A 177 5.35 3.14 9.75
C SER A 177 6.76 3.01 10.33
N MET A 178 7.77 3.53 9.62
CA MET A 178 9.15 3.48 10.07
C MET A 178 9.43 4.49 11.20
N ARG A 179 10.40 4.18 12.02
CA ARG A 179 10.83 4.97 13.18
C ARG A 179 12.33 5.20 13.16
N LEU A 180 12.72 6.36 13.65
CA LEU A 180 14.13 6.67 13.92
C LEU A 180 14.61 5.92 15.16
N PRO A 181 15.82 5.36 15.14
CA PRO A 181 16.35 4.58 16.26
C PRO A 181 16.55 5.40 17.53
N GLU A 182 16.83 6.71 17.40
CA GLU A 182 17.01 7.64 18.52
C GLU A 182 15.68 8.14 19.14
N GLY A 183 14.55 7.85 18.49
CA GLY A 183 13.22 8.26 18.95
C GLY A 183 12.96 9.77 18.91
N PRO A 184 11.94 10.24 19.68
CA PRO A 184 11.60 11.66 19.82
C PRO A 184 12.71 12.48 20.44
N GLN A 185 12.93 13.72 19.96
CA GLN A 185 13.97 14.64 20.44
C GLN A 185 13.44 15.97 20.98
N ASN A 186 12.14 16.20 20.90
CA ASN A 186 11.50 17.40 21.43
C ASN A 186 10.06 17.10 21.89
N LYS A 187 9.43 18.08 22.56
CA LYS A 187 8.09 17.91 23.17
C LYS A 187 6.99 17.60 22.15
N ASP A 188 7.05 18.14 20.94
CA ASP A 188 6.05 17.88 19.90
C ASP A 188 6.17 16.45 19.37
N GLU A 189 7.38 15.96 19.22
CA GLU A 189 7.66 14.58 18.83
C GLU A 189 7.25 13.59 19.93
N GLU A 190 7.51 13.91 21.21
CA GLU A 190 7.07 13.10 22.35
C GLU A 190 5.54 13.03 22.44
N LYS A 191 4.86 14.17 22.20
CA LYS A 191 3.40 14.23 22.20
C LYS A 191 2.84 13.35 21.09
N TRP A 192 3.35 13.52 19.87
CA TRP A 192 2.96 12.71 18.72
C TRP A 192 3.16 11.22 18.98
N ASP A 193 4.32 10.81 19.51
CA ASP A 193 4.64 9.39 19.73
C ASP A 193 3.69 8.74 20.75
N LYS A 194 3.32 9.47 21.80
CA LYS A 194 2.30 9.04 22.78
C LYS A 194 0.92 8.91 22.15
N GLU A 195 0.49 9.90 21.36
CA GLU A 195 -0.81 9.89 20.68
C GLU A 195 -0.87 8.78 19.63
N PHE A 196 0.22 8.60 18.88
CA PHE A 196 0.36 7.51 17.93
C PHE A 196 0.23 6.15 18.62
N THR A 197 0.99 5.92 19.71
CA THR A 197 0.97 4.65 20.44
C THR A 197 -0.43 4.35 20.97
N LYS A 198 -1.10 5.33 21.58
CA LYS A 198 -2.47 5.18 22.06
C LYS A 198 -3.46 4.90 20.93
N GLY A 199 -3.31 5.57 19.78
CA GLY A 199 -4.18 5.34 18.61
C GLY A 199 -4.04 3.93 18.01
N GLN A 200 -2.87 3.31 18.18
CA GLN A 200 -2.62 1.96 17.67
C GLN A 200 -3.16 0.83 18.57
N GLU A 201 -3.49 1.07 19.83
CA GLU A 201 -3.91 0.03 20.79
C GLU A 201 -5.08 -0.82 20.27
N MET A 202 -6.07 -0.18 19.66
CA MET A 202 -7.25 -0.88 19.13
C MET A 202 -6.99 -1.57 17.78
N GLU A 203 -5.93 -1.19 17.07
CA GLU A 203 -5.54 -1.73 15.76
C GLU A 203 -4.38 -2.74 15.84
N GLU A 204 -3.85 -3.02 17.03
CA GLU A 204 -2.72 -3.95 17.22
C GLU A 204 -3.07 -5.42 16.95
N GLY A 205 -4.31 -5.85 17.19
CA GLY A 205 -4.69 -7.25 17.24
C GLY A 205 -4.31 -8.02 15.97
N TYR A 206 -4.72 -7.55 14.80
CA TYR A 206 -4.41 -8.20 13.52
C TYR A 206 -2.90 -8.24 13.24
N ARG A 207 -2.21 -7.12 13.51
CA ARG A 207 -0.78 -6.96 13.28
C ARG A 207 0.04 -7.88 14.18
N THR A 208 -0.31 -7.95 15.45
CA THR A 208 0.34 -8.84 16.42
C THR A 208 0.16 -10.30 16.01
N GLN A 209 -1.05 -10.71 15.65
CA GLN A 209 -1.33 -12.06 15.16
C GLN A 209 -0.50 -12.41 13.93
N GLN A 210 -0.50 -11.54 12.92
CA GLN A 210 0.22 -11.75 11.65
C GLN A 210 1.74 -11.66 11.81
N SER A 211 2.25 -10.90 12.79
CA SER A 211 3.69 -10.79 13.04
C SER A 211 4.26 -11.87 13.97
N THR A 212 3.43 -12.65 14.63
CA THR A 212 3.88 -13.66 15.60
C THR A 212 3.49 -15.09 15.23
N LYS A 213 2.24 -15.29 14.79
CA LYS A 213 1.65 -16.61 14.49
C LYS A 213 0.82 -16.57 13.20
N PRO A 214 1.38 -16.12 12.05
CA PRO A 214 0.63 -16.01 10.80
C PRO A 214 0.07 -17.35 10.33
N GLN A 215 0.83 -18.43 10.48
CA GLN A 215 0.43 -19.77 10.06
C GLN A 215 -0.82 -20.27 10.80
N THR A 216 -0.94 -20.01 12.10
CA THR A 216 -2.08 -20.45 12.90
C THR A 216 -3.39 -19.84 12.40
N LEU A 217 -3.38 -18.53 12.14
CA LEU A 217 -4.53 -17.81 11.57
C LEU A 217 -4.86 -18.33 10.15
N SER A 218 -3.83 -18.64 9.38
CA SER A 218 -3.98 -18.99 7.97
C SER A 218 -4.75 -20.28 7.75
N TYR A 219 -4.70 -21.26 8.67
CA TYR A 219 -5.51 -22.49 8.54
C TYR A 219 -7.01 -22.18 8.47
N ALA A 220 -7.51 -21.30 9.34
CA ALA A 220 -8.91 -20.89 9.33
C ALA A 220 -9.24 -20.02 8.10
N MET A 221 -8.37 -19.05 7.77
CA MET A 221 -8.61 -18.13 6.68
C MET A 221 -8.54 -18.81 5.31
N MET A 222 -7.65 -19.76 5.12
CA MET A 222 -7.53 -20.48 3.84
C MET A 222 -8.68 -21.46 3.58
N ASP A 223 -9.43 -21.83 4.62
CA ASP A 223 -10.60 -22.69 4.53
C ASP A 223 -11.90 -21.89 4.36
N SER A 224 -11.93 -20.62 4.82
CA SER A 224 -13.13 -19.79 4.82
C SER A 224 -12.98 -18.53 3.99
N PRO A 225 -13.54 -18.46 2.74
CA PRO A 225 -13.59 -17.23 1.98
C PRO A 225 -14.28 -16.09 2.71
N VAL A 226 -15.36 -16.39 3.45
CA VAL A 226 -16.06 -15.39 4.28
C VAL A 226 -15.20 -14.91 5.44
N GLY A 227 -14.35 -15.78 6.00
CA GLY A 227 -13.36 -15.39 7.01
C GLY A 227 -12.35 -14.40 6.46
N ILE A 228 -11.81 -14.64 5.25
CA ILE A 228 -10.93 -13.68 4.55
C ILE A 228 -11.69 -12.36 4.31
N ALA A 229 -12.93 -12.43 3.83
CA ALA A 229 -13.75 -11.24 3.56
C ALA A 229 -13.93 -10.41 4.84
N ALA A 230 -14.33 -11.02 5.95
CA ALA A 230 -14.52 -10.33 7.22
C ALA A 230 -13.21 -9.66 7.71
N TRP A 231 -12.08 -10.36 7.60
CA TRP A 231 -10.77 -9.88 8.03
C TRP A 231 -10.27 -8.68 7.21
N ILE A 232 -10.54 -8.69 5.90
CA ILE A 232 -10.14 -7.61 4.98
C ILE A 232 -11.11 -6.42 5.05
N ILE A 233 -12.42 -6.67 4.98
CA ILE A 233 -13.45 -5.61 4.97
C ILE A 233 -13.38 -4.78 6.25
N GLU A 234 -13.09 -5.40 7.39
CA GLU A 234 -12.94 -4.69 8.65
C GLU A 234 -11.85 -3.60 8.54
N LYS A 235 -10.73 -3.88 7.86
CA LYS A 235 -9.66 -2.90 7.65
C LYS A 235 -10.04 -1.85 6.61
N MET A 236 -10.68 -2.25 5.53
CA MET A 236 -11.18 -1.29 4.55
C MET A 236 -12.22 -0.34 5.15
N TYR A 237 -13.05 -0.82 6.07
CA TYR A 237 -13.98 0.02 6.81
C TYR A 237 -13.26 0.98 7.78
N SER A 238 -12.34 0.45 8.59
CA SER A 238 -11.71 1.22 9.68
C SER A 238 -10.72 2.27 9.20
N TRP A 239 -10.10 2.07 8.04
CA TRP A 239 -8.99 2.89 7.55
C TRP A 239 -9.35 3.84 6.42
N SER A 240 -10.62 3.89 6.01
CA SER A 240 -11.09 4.73 4.92
C SER A 240 -11.87 5.95 5.40
N ASP A 241 -11.95 6.97 4.55
CA ASP A 241 -12.72 8.19 4.75
C ASP A 241 -14.17 7.97 4.32
N LEU A 242 -14.97 7.38 5.21
CA LEU A 242 -16.33 6.97 4.93
C LEU A 242 -17.35 8.07 5.26
N GLU A 243 -18.29 8.32 4.34
CA GLU A 243 -19.43 9.17 4.61
C GLU A 243 -20.47 8.40 5.45
N ASN A 244 -20.92 8.99 6.54
CA ASN A 244 -21.92 8.41 7.45
C ASN A 244 -21.59 7.00 7.97
N ASN A 245 -20.31 6.64 8.04
CA ASN A 245 -19.84 5.28 8.37
C ASN A 245 -20.36 4.19 7.41
N ASP A 246 -20.65 4.55 6.18
CA ASP A 246 -21.06 3.61 5.14
C ASP A 246 -19.89 3.26 4.24
N ILE A 247 -19.47 1.99 4.23
CA ILE A 247 -18.38 1.50 3.40
C ILE A 247 -18.71 1.62 1.89
N GLU A 248 -19.98 1.55 1.53
CA GLU A 248 -20.42 1.67 0.14
C GLU A 248 -20.46 3.14 -0.35
N SER A 249 -20.25 4.11 0.54
CA SER A 249 -19.95 5.49 0.14
C SER A 249 -18.64 5.64 -0.63
N VAL A 250 -17.72 4.68 -0.45
CA VAL A 250 -16.40 4.66 -1.10
C VAL A 250 -16.22 3.45 -2.01
N TYR A 251 -16.64 2.27 -1.57
CA TYR A 251 -16.40 1.01 -2.28
C TYR A 251 -17.70 0.34 -2.67
N SER A 252 -17.89 0.03 -3.94
CA SER A 252 -18.92 -0.92 -4.31
C SER A 252 -18.63 -2.32 -3.77
N LYS A 253 -19.64 -3.15 -3.55
CA LYS A 253 -19.47 -4.57 -3.18
C LYS A 253 -18.56 -5.29 -4.18
N ASP A 254 -18.65 -4.96 -5.45
CA ASP A 254 -17.78 -5.49 -6.51
C ASP A 254 -16.31 -5.13 -6.27
N THR A 255 -16.01 -3.90 -5.85
CA THR A 255 -14.63 -3.46 -5.56
C THR A 255 -14.05 -4.22 -4.38
N LEU A 256 -14.83 -4.34 -3.28
CA LEU A 256 -14.43 -5.10 -2.10
C LEU A 256 -14.15 -6.57 -2.44
N LEU A 257 -15.12 -7.21 -3.11
CA LEU A 257 -15.02 -8.62 -3.47
C LEU A 257 -13.92 -8.89 -4.51
N ALA A 258 -13.67 -7.99 -5.45
CA ALA A 258 -12.60 -8.17 -6.42
C ALA A 258 -11.22 -8.22 -5.75
N ASN A 259 -10.96 -7.33 -4.78
CA ASN A 259 -9.72 -7.38 -4.00
C ASN A 259 -9.64 -8.68 -3.16
N ILE A 260 -10.71 -9.07 -2.49
CA ILE A 260 -10.79 -10.30 -1.69
C ILE A 260 -10.56 -11.54 -2.56
N MET A 261 -11.15 -11.57 -3.76
CA MET A 261 -11.00 -12.68 -4.71
C MET A 261 -9.55 -12.92 -5.12
N LEU A 262 -8.72 -11.89 -5.19
CA LEU A 262 -7.29 -12.09 -5.45
C LEU A 262 -6.62 -12.94 -4.36
N TYR A 263 -6.97 -12.74 -3.10
CA TYR A 263 -6.47 -13.57 -1.99
C TYR A 263 -7.02 -14.99 -2.02
N VAL A 264 -8.32 -15.14 -2.33
CA VAL A 264 -9.01 -16.43 -2.36
C VAL A 264 -8.51 -17.30 -3.52
N LEU A 265 -8.55 -16.78 -4.75
CA LEU A 265 -8.20 -17.52 -5.96
C LEU A 265 -6.72 -17.89 -6.02
N THR A 266 -5.83 -16.98 -5.61
CA THR A 266 -4.39 -17.21 -5.62
C THR A 266 -3.91 -17.95 -4.37
N LYS A 267 -4.79 -18.14 -3.38
CA LYS A 267 -4.46 -18.77 -2.09
C LYS A 267 -3.28 -18.07 -1.41
N THR A 268 -3.30 -16.73 -1.34
CA THR A 268 -2.17 -15.94 -0.86
C THR A 268 -2.39 -15.28 0.51
N PHE A 269 -3.52 -15.48 1.18
CA PHE A 269 -3.73 -14.90 2.51
C PHE A 269 -2.59 -15.24 3.47
N ASN A 270 -2.14 -16.49 3.51
CA ASN A 270 -1.04 -16.93 4.35
C ASN A 270 0.26 -16.19 4.02
N THR A 271 0.69 -16.27 2.77
CA THR A 271 2.00 -15.72 2.34
C THR A 271 2.01 -14.19 2.35
N ALA A 272 0.87 -13.55 2.12
CA ALA A 272 0.71 -12.11 2.26
C ALA A 272 0.86 -11.64 3.72
N SER A 273 0.37 -12.43 4.69
CA SER A 273 0.58 -12.11 6.11
C SER A 273 2.03 -12.26 6.56
N TRP A 274 2.86 -13.00 5.82
CA TRP A 274 4.26 -13.22 6.18
C TRP A 274 5.12 -11.96 6.18
N ILE A 275 4.72 -10.90 5.48
CA ILE A 275 5.45 -9.62 5.49
C ILE A 275 5.56 -9.05 6.92
N TYR A 276 4.53 -9.23 7.75
CA TYR A 276 4.51 -8.79 9.15
C TYR A 276 5.55 -9.54 9.99
N TYR A 277 5.62 -10.87 9.82
CA TYR A 277 6.63 -11.70 10.49
C TYR A 277 8.03 -11.37 9.96
N GLY A 278 8.19 -11.29 8.64
CA GLY A 278 9.46 -10.93 8.00
C GLY A 278 9.99 -9.57 8.45
N ARG A 279 9.11 -8.56 8.58
CA ARG A 279 9.49 -7.27 9.17
C ARG A 279 10.06 -7.41 10.58
N ARG A 280 9.46 -8.26 11.41
CA ARG A 280 9.96 -8.53 12.77
C ARG A 280 11.36 -9.12 12.74
N GLU A 281 11.62 -10.08 11.85
CA GLU A 281 12.93 -10.68 11.64
C GLU A 281 13.97 -9.67 11.11
N GLU A 282 13.53 -8.66 10.36
CA GLU A 282 14.37 -7.57 9.84
C GLU A 282 14.63 -6.44 10.87
N GLY A 283 14.21 -6.58 12.13
CA GLY A 283 14.42 -5.55 13.18
C GLY A 283 13.21 -4.69 13.51
N GLY A 284 12.04 -5.01 12.97
CA GLY A 284 10.78 -4.33 13.27
C GLY A 284 10.58 -3.03 12.51
N ARG A 285 10.08 -2.00 13.22
CA ARG A 285 9.75 -0.71 12.59
C ARG A 285 10.87 0.33 12.64
N PHE A 286 12.00 -0.01 13.23
CA PHE A 286 13.09 0.94 13.38
C PHE A 286 14.09 0.82 12.22
N PHE A 287 14.61 1.95 11.79
CA PHE A 287 15.82 1.95 10.98
C PHE A 287 17.02 1.42 11.79
N PRO A 288 18.12 0.99 11.13
CA PRO A 288 19.33 0.57 11.83
C PRO A 288 19.87 1.65 12.79
N LYS A 289 20.59 1.23 13.82
CA LYS A 289 21.17 2.17 14.83
C LYS A 289 22.13 3.20 14.23
N ASP A 290 22.78 2.87 13.14
CA ASP A 290 23.66 3.74 12.36
C ASP A 290 22.95 4.46 11.21
N PHE A 291 21.62 4.61 11.33
CA PHE A 291 20.78 5.26 10.33
C PHE A 291 21.34 6.63 9.94
N LYS A 292 21.39 6.86 8.64
CA LYS A 292 21.61 8.18 8.06
C LYS A 292 20.35 8.64 7.35
N GLN A 293 20.11 9.94 7.42
CA GLN A 293 18.98 10.54 6.73
C GLN A 293 18.88 10.06 5.27
N ILE A 294 17.67 9.75 4.84
CA ILE A 294 17.39 9.42 3.44
C ILE A 294 17.57 10.68 2.60
N GLU A 295 18.65 10.72 1.81
CA GLU A 295 18.99 11.87 0.97
C GLU A 295 18.14 11.96 -0.31
N VAL A 296 17.51 10.85 -0.70
CA VAL A 296 16.60 10.80 -1.85
C VAL A 296 15.45 11.77 -1.65
N PRO A 297 15.14 12.64 -2.65
CA PRO A 297 13.99 13.54 -2.58
C PRO A 297 12.71 12.80 -2.20
N THR A 298 11.99 13.33 -1.21
CA THR A 298 10.81 12.68 -0.65
C THR A 298 9.59 13.61 -0.71
N ALA A 299 8.49 13.08 -1.25
CA ALA A 299 7.16 13.68 -1.15
C ALA A 299 6.28 12.90 -0.18
N ILE A 300 5.50 13.61 0.60
CA ILE A 300 4.59 13.09 1.61
C ILE A 300 3.19 13.61 1.32
N ALA A 301 2.25 12.69 1.11
CA ALA A 301 0.83 12.98 0.93
C ALA A 301 0.06 12.55 2.19
N ILE A 302 -0.45 13.52 2.95
CA ILE A 302 -1.16 13.30 4.21
C ILE A 302 -2.65 13.29 3.94
N PHE A 303 -3.28 12.11 4.07
CA PHE A 303 -4.72 11.96 3.96
C PHE A 303 -5.36 12.05 5.35
N PRO A 304 -6.47 12.81 5.52
CA PRO A 304 -7.01 13.14 6.84
C PRO A 304 -7.58 11.94 7.62
N ALA A 305 -8.05 10.90 6.93
CA ALA A 305 -8.59 9.69 7.56
C ALA A 305 -7.57 8.53 7.62
N GLU A 306 -6.27 8.78 7.35
CA GLU A 306 -5.23 7.79 7.55
C GLU A 306 -5.20 7.33 9.02
N MET A 307 -5.20 6.01 9.23
CA MET A 307 -5.24 5.40 10.56
C MET A 307 -3.97 5.65 11.39
N SER A 308 -2.89 6.01 10.74
CA SER A 308 -1.59 6.25 11.35
C SER A 308 -1.29 7.75 11.39
N LEU A 309 -1.09 8.30 12.59
CA LEU A 309 -0.73 9.71 12.76
C LEU A 309 0.65 9.99 12.18
N TRP A 310 0.74 11.01 11.35
CA TRP A 310 2.01 11.50 10.84
C TRP A 310 2.82 12.22 11.92
N PRO A 311 4.14 12.03 11.94
CA PRO A 311 5.01 12.76 12.86
C PRO A 311 5.10 14.24 12.48
N PRO A 312 5.48 15.11 13.44
CA PRO A 312 5.73 16.51 13.17
C PRO A 312 6.89 16.70 12.18
N ARG A 313 6.92 17.85 11.52
CA ARG A 313 7.89 18.18 10.49
C ARG A 313 9.34 17.99 10.93
N SER A 314 9.66 18.34 12.18
CA SER A 314 11.00 18.14 12.74
C SER A 314 11.47 16.70 12.71
N TYR A 315 10.57 15.74 12.98
CA TYR A 315 10.86 14.32 12.91
C TYR A 315 11.05 13.85 11.46
N LEU A 316 10.18 14.32 10.56
CA LEU A 316 10.27 13.99 9.13
C LEU A 316 11.57 14.53 8.51
N ASP A 317 12.00 15.73 8.86
CA ASP A 317 13.23 16.34 8.34
C ASP A 317 14.50 15.65 8.85
N ARG A 318 14.45 14.95 9.99
CA ARG A 318 15.55 14.06 10.41
C ARG A 318 15.58 12.74 9.65
N MET A 319 14.41 12.29 9.16
CA MET A 319 14.28 11.02 8.47
C MET A 319 14.53 11.16 6.96
N PHE A 320 14.04 12.24 6.33
CA PHE A 320 13.95 12.38 4.88
C PHE A 320 14.48 13.73 4.38
N ASN A 321 14.93 13.76 3.14
CA ASN A 321 15.10 14.98 2.36
C ASN A 321 13.73 15.42 1.79
N VAL A 322 12.89 15.99 2.65
CA VAL A 322 11.50 16.35 2.31
C VAL A 322 11.45 17.51 1.32
N LYS A 323 10.92 17.26 0.13
CA LYS A 323 10.74 18.27 -0.93
C LYS A 323 9.29 18.72 -1.10
N GLN A 324 8.33 17.87 -0.71
CA GLN A 324 6.92 18.17 -0.83
C GLN A 324 6.18 17.56 0.37
N VAL A 325 5.28 18.33 0.96
CA VAL A 325 4.27 17.83 1.90
C VAL A 325 2.94 18.38 1.43
N THR A 326 1.96 17.50 1.24
CA THR A 326 0.62 17.89 0.80
C THR A 326 -0.40 17.35 1.78
N GLU A 327 -1.11 18.24 2.46
CA GLU A 327 -2.27 17.90 3.26
C GLU A 327 -3.49 17.78 2.33
N MET A 328 -4.02 16.58 2.22
CA MET A 328 -5.18 16.30 1.37
C MET A 328 -6.47 16.72 2.05
N LYS A 329 -7.46 17.14 1.25
CA LYS A 329 -8.74 17.62 1.79
C LYS A 329 -9.63 16.48 2.27
N LYS A 330 -9.48 15.28 1.71
CA LYS A 330 -10.27 14.08 1.99
C LYS A 330 -9.52 12.82 1.55
N GLY A 331 -10.00 11.66 2.01
CA GLY A 331 -9.42 10.36 1.75
C GLY A 331 -8.72 9.79 2.97
N GLY A 332 -8.47 8.50 2.93
CA GLY A 332 -7.84 7.72 3.98
C GLY A 332 -6.70 6.86 3.46
N HIS A 333 -6.59 5.69 4.05
CA HIS A 333 -5.47 4.76 3.84
C HIS A 333 -5.33 4.25 2.40
N PHE A 334 -6.46 3.96 1.75
CA PHE A 334 -6.48 3.41 0.40
C PHE A 334 -6.58 4.52 -0.66
N ALA A 335 -5.66 5.47 -0.61
CA ALA A 335 -5.69 6.72 -1.36
C ALA A 335 -5.96 6.55 -2.87
N ALA A 336 -5.40 5.51 -3.50
CA ALA A 336 -5.58 5.23 -4.93
C ALA A 336 -7.02 4.80 -5.28
N LEU A 337 -7.75 4.19 -4.34
CA LEU A 337 -9.16 3.84 -4.49
C LEU A 337 -10.09 4.98 -4.07
N GLU A 338 -9.76 5.66 -2.96
CA GLU A 338 -10.60 6.68 -2.36
C GLU A 338 -10.53 8.02 -3.11
N GLN A 339 -9.32 8.45 -3.47
CA GLN A 339 -9.04 9.78 -4.04
C GLN A 339 -8.00 9.70 -5.18
N PRO A 340 -8.27 8.92 -6.25
CA PRO A 340 -7.30 8.70 -7.32
C PRO A 340 -6.79 9.99 -7.97
N ASP A 341 -7.67 10.97 -8.19
CA ASP A 341 -7.29 12.22 -8.88
C ASP A 341 -6.43 13.14 -8.01
N LEU A 342 -6.66 13.15 -6.68
CA LEU A 342 -5.80 13.90 -5.75
C LEU A 342 -4.41 13.26 -5.69
N LEU A 343 -4.35 11.94 -5.61
CA LEU A 343 -3.09 11.19 -5.55
C LEU A 343 -2.27 11.38 -6.85
N ILE A 344 -2.91 11.26 -8.02
CA ILE A 344 -2.27 11.46 -9.33
C ILE A 344 -1.66 12.87 -9.42
N LYS A 345 -2.43 13.91 -9.10
CA LYS A 345 -1.96 15.29 -9.13
C LYS A 345 -0.75 15.52 -8.25
N ASP A 346 -0.72 14.87 -7.09
CA ASP A 346 0.38 15.00 -6.13
C ASP A 346 1.65 14.30 -6.61
N ILE A 347 1.52 13.09 -7.19
CA ILE A 347 2.62 12.35 -7.82
C ILE A 347 3.20 13.15 -8.99
N VAL A 348 2.36 13.68 -9.88
CA VAL A 348 2.78 14.50 -11.04
C VAL A 348 3.51 15.77 -10.57
N ARG A 349 2.97 16.47 -9.56
CA ARG A 349 3.62 17.65 -8.97
C ARG A 349 5.01 17.30 -8.43
N PHE A 350 5.13 16.19 -7.70
CA PHE A 350 6.43 15.75 -7.18
C PHE A 350 7.42 15.41 -8.30
N SER A 351 6.97 14.71 -9.34
CA SER A 351 7.84 14.36 -10.46
C SER A 351 8.42 15.58 -11.15
N SER A 352 7.69 16.71 -11.16
CA SER A 352 8.15 17.96 -11.73
C SER A 352 9.28 18.62 -10.92
N ILE A 353 9.35 18.34 -9.60
CA ILE A 353 10.45 18.80 -8.74
C ILE A 353 11.74 18.02 -9.04
N LEU A 354 11.62 16.80 -9.59
CA LEU A 354 12.75 15.92 -9.90
C LEU A 354 13.33 16.12 -11.30
N LYS A 355 12.66 16.90 -12.16
CA LYS A 355 13.13 17.26 -13.50
C LYS A 355 14.21 18.31 -13.37
#